data_1e927abe69c9e8453c4ebbd57cc11080
#
_entry.id   1e927abe69c9e8453c4ebbd57cc11080
#
_cell.length_a   1.000
_cell.length_b   1.000
_cell.length_c   1.000
_cell.angle_alpha   90.00
_cell.angle_beta   90.00
_cell.angle_gamma   90.00
#
_symmetry.space_group_name_H-M   'P 1'
#
loop_
_entity.id
_entity.type
_entity.pdbx_description
1 polymer ?
#
loop_
_entity_poly.entity_id
_entity_poly.type
_entity_poly.pdbx_seq_one_letter_code
_entity_poly.pdbx_strand_id
1 'polypeptide(L)'
;MKRLLSFFFIFLLAIPTLPARTYIVCVGIADYPGRQNDLRVSANDAKTISGIFTKNGNATVDCFVNSDVTIQKVCTAMRNTFAKASPSDAIILYFSGHGVPGGLVCYDGFLYYSSVLNIMRQSKAQQKMIFVDACFAGKMRNTNKRNTNYSKENV
;
A
#
# COMPACT_ATOMS: atom_id res chain seq x y z
N MET A 1 9.85 -53.48 4.48
CA MET A 1 9.07 -52.36 5.03
C MET A 1 9.86 -51.05 5.18
N LYS A 2 11.18 -51.03 5.42
CA LYS A 2 11.96 -49.78 5.59
C LYS A 2 12.12 -48.90 4.32
N ARG A 3 12.04 -49.47 3.12
CA ARG A 3 12.15 -48.72 1.84
C ARG A 3 10.88 -47.98 1.39
N LEU A 4 9.73 -48.40 1.85
CA LEU A 4 8.45 -47.75 1.52
C LEU A 4 8.27 -46.42 2.30
N LEU A 5 8.79 -46.36 3.55
CA LEU A 5 8.72 -45.13 4.36
C LEU A 5 9.58 -43.99 3.76
N SER A 6 10.69 -44.33 3.09
CA SER A 6 11.59 -43.34 2.50
C SER A 6 10.96 -42.63 1.29
N PHE A 7 10.13 -43.33 0.50
CA PHE A 7 9.42 -42.74 -0.64
C PHE A 7 8.26 -41.80 -0.20
N PHE A 8 7.63 -42.12 0.92
CA PHE A 8 6.56 -41.27 1.45
C PHE A 8 7.07 -39.93 1.99
N PHE A 9 8.29 -39.92 2.52
CA PHE A 9 8.93 -38.70 3.04
C PHE A 9 9.40 -37.73 1.94
N ILE A 10 9.79 -38.26 0.78
CA ILE A 10 10.21 -37.43 -0.37
C ILE A 10 9.03 -36.77 -1.06
N PHE A 11 7.83 -37.39 -1.05
CA PHE A 11 6.63 -36.81 -1.66
C PHE A 11 6.05 -35.65 -0.84
N LEU A 12 6.36 -35.55 0.44
CA LEU A 12 5.86 -34.47 1.32
C LEU A 12 6.62 -33.15 1.14
N LEU A 13 7.78 -33.14 0.45
CA LEU A 13 8.61 -31.95 0.25
C LEU A 13 8.34 -31.18 -1.04
N ALA A 14 7.51 -31.69 -1.91
CA ALA A 14 7.12 -31.02 -3.16
C ALA A 14 5.80 -30.24 -3.00
N ILE A 15 5.71 -29.35 -2.01
CA ILE A 15 4.61 -28.38 -1.97
C ILE A 15 4.95 -27.34 -3.04
N PRO A 16 4.15 -27.22 -4.13
CA PRO A 16 4.39 -26.19 -5.13
C PRO A 16 4.24 -24.83 -4.43
N THR A 17 5.34 -24.11 -4.30
CA THR A 17 5.30 -22.72 -3.86
C THR A 17 4.66 -21.92 -5.00
N LEU A 18 3.43 -21.46 -4.81
CA LEU A 18 2.84 -20.50 -5.73
C LEU A 18 3.73 -19.26 -5.79
N PRO A 19 3.97 -18.71 -6.98
CA PRO A 19 4.77 -17.49 -7.10
C PRO A 19 4.11 -16.37 -6.29
N ALA A 20 4.91 -15.67 -5.48
CA ALA A 20 4.46 -14.52 -4.70
C ALA A 20 3.82 -13.47 -5.61
N ARG A 21 2.61 -13.01 -5.30
CA ARG A 21 1.88 -11.97 -6.03
C ARG A 21 2.03 -10.62 -5.36
N THR A 22 1.87 -9.58 -6.14
CA THR A 22 1.83 -8.20 -5.63
C THR A 22 0.39 -7.67 -5.70
N TYR A 23 -0.08 -7.11 -4.61
CA TYR A 23 -1.35 -6.41 -4.52
C TYR A 23 -1.05 -4.93 -4.28
N ILE A 24 -1.39 -4.07 -5.23
CA ILE A 24 -1.04 -2.66 -5.18
C ILE A 24 -2.26 -1.77 -5.35
N VAL A 25 -2.34 -0.74 -4.52
CA VAL A 25 -3.27 0.38 -4.67
C VAL A 25 -2.45 1.62 -5.01
N CYS A 26 -2.67 2.17 -6.22
CA CYS A 26 -2.04 3.38 -6.72
C CYS A 26 -3.02 4.54 -6.60
N VAL A 27 -2.55 5.63 -6.00
CA VAL A 27 -3.34 6.85 -5.76
C VAL A 27 -2.56 8.06 -6.26
N GLY A 28 -3.19 8.90 -7.09
CA GLY A 28 -2.57 10.11 -7.59
C GLY A 28 -3.56 11.25 -7.76
N ILE A 29 -3.30 12.41 -7.16
CA ILE A 29 -4.19 13.56 -7.28
C ILE A 29 -3.40 14.74 -7.83
N ALA A 30 -3.78 15.20 -9.02
CA ALA A 30 -3.27 16.40 -9.64
C ALA A 30 -4.31 17.52 -9.67
N ASP A 31 -5.59 17.20 -9.79
CA ASP A 31 -6.71 18.12 -9.86
C ASP A 31 -7.48 18.08 -8.53
N TYR A 32 -7.20 19.04 -7.67
CA TYR A 32 -7.80 19.21 -6.35
C TYR A 32 -8.97 20.21 -6.39
N PRO A 33 -9.84 20.23 -5.37
CA PRO A 33 -10.78 21.33 -5.21
C PRO A 33 -10.06 22.70 -5.09
N GLY A 34 -10.28 23.57 -6.10
CA GLY A 34 -9.63 24.88 -6.21
C GLY A 34 -8.29 24.85 -6.96
N ARG A 35 -8.23 25.52 -8.10
CA ARG A 35 -7.08 25.53 -9.03
C ARG A 35 -5.72 25.85 -8.39
N GLN A 36 -5.70 26.62 -7.30
CA GLN A 36 -4.49 26.94 -6.57
C GLN A 36 -3.84 25.73 -5.88
N ASN A 37 -4.59 24.65 -5.74
CA ASN A 37 -4.14 23.40 -5.11
C ASN A 37 -3.70 22.34 -6.13
N ASP A 38 -3.79 22.64 -7.44
CA ASP A 38 -3.48 21.67 -8.47
C ASP A 38 -1.98 21.34 -8.52
N LEU A 39 -1.71 20.06 -8.79
CA LEU A 39 -0.37 19.52 -9.03
C LEU A 39 -0.23 19.10 -10.49
N ARG A 40 1.03 19.05 -10.99
CA ARG A 40 1.26 18.82 -12.43
C ARG A 40 1.32 17.37 -12.83
N VAL A 41 1.82 16.48 -11.96
CA VAL A 41 2.29 15.15 -12.37
C VAL A 41 1.67 13.98 -11.59
N SER A 42 1.18 14.23 -10.39
CA SER A 42 0.79 13.17 -9.43
C SER A 42 -0.20 12.13 -9.98
N ALA A 43 -1.20 12.57 -10.76
CA ALA A 43 -2.12 11.62 -11.40
C ALA A 43 -1.45 10.75 -12.47
N ASN A 44 -0.49 11.32 -13.23
CA ASN A 44 0.28 10.58 -14.22
C ASN A 44 1.26 9.59 -13.57
N ASP A 45 1.85 9.96 -12.44
CA ASP A 45 2.76 9.09 -11.69
C ASP A 45 2.02 7.84 -11.22
N ALA A 46 0.83 7.99 -10.62
CA ALA A 46 0.02 6.86 -10.21
C ALA A 46 -0.37 5.95 -11.39
N LYS A 47 -0.75 6.52 -12.54
CA LYS A 47 -1.05 5.76 -13.77
C LYS A 47 0.19 5.03 -14.29
N THR A 48 1.36 5.66 -14.25
CA THR A 48 2.61 5.07 -14.71
C THR A 48 3.00 3.88 -13.85
N ILE A 49 2.99 4.04 -12.53
CA ILE A 49 3.28 2.96 -11.58
C ILE A 49 2.27 1.81 -11.75
N SER A 50 0.98 2.11 -11.82
CA SER A 50 -0.07 1.14 -12.11
C SER A 50 0.20 0.36 -13.39
N GLY A 51 0.57 1.04 -14.48
CA GLY A 51 0.91 0.42 -15.77
C GLY A 51 2.11 -0.51 -15.70
N ILE A 52 3.15 -0.17 -14.94
CA ILE A 52 4.33 -1.01 -14.72
C ILE A 52 3.93 -2.33 -14.04
N PHE A 53 3.17 -2.27 -12.96
CA PHE A 53 2.74 -3.47 -12.25
C PHE A 53 1.76 -4.32 -13.07
N THR A 54 0.87 -3.70 -13.84
CA THR A 54 -0.07 -4.41 -14.73
C THR A 54 0.69 -5.18 -15.81
N LYS A 55 1.70 -4.57 -16.44
CA LYS A 55 2.50 -5.21 -17.49
C LYS A 55 3.29 -6.42 -17.01
N ASN A 56 3.72 -6.42 -15.74
CA ASN A 56 4.46 -7.53 -15.16
C ASN A 56 3.62 -8.81 -14.94
N GLY A 57 2.30 -8.74 -15.10
CA GLY A 57 1.40 -9.91 -15.13
C GLY A 57 1.19 -10.65 -13.79
N ASN A 58 2.00 -10.36 -12.75
CA ASN A 58 1.90 -11.00 -11.43
C ASN A 58 1.46 -10.04 -10.33
N ALA A 59 0.59 -9.08 -10.70
CA ALA A 59 0.04 -8.11 -9.76
C ALA A 59 -1.48 -7.96 -9.90
N THR A 60 -2.13 -7.64 -8.79
CA THR A 60 -3.50 -7.11 -8.75
C THR A 60 -3.38 -5.61 -8.48
N VAL A 61 -3.91 -4.79 -9.37
CA VAL A 61 -3.68 -3.35 -9.38
C VAL A 61 -5.01 -2.61 -9.33
N ASP A 62 -5.18 -1.75 -8.33
CA ASP A 62 -6.21 -0.73 -8.28
C ASP A 62 -5.57 0.64 -8.47
N CYS A 63 -6.17 1.51 -9.29
CA CYS A 63 -5.64 2.85 -9.55
C CYS A 63 -6.75 3.88 -9.48
N PHE A 64 -6.56 4.90 -8.63
CA PHE A 64 -7.49 6.03 -8.45
C PHE A 64 -6.77 7.34 -8.72
N VAL A 65 -7.41 8.24 -9.46
CA VAL A 65 -6.85 9.55 -9.76
C VAL A 65 -7.86 10.67 -9.56
N ASN A 66 -7.37 11.84 -9.15
CA ASN A 66 -8.13 13.09 -9.02
C ASN A 66 -9.41 12.92 -8.17
N SER A 67 -10.58 13.29 -8.68
CA SER A 67 -11.87 13.25 -7.96
C SER A 67 -12.30 11.82 -7.54
N ASP A 68 -11.72 10.77 -8.12
CA ASP A 68 -11.96 9.39 -7.67
C ASP A 68 -11.23 9.04 -6.37
N VAL A 69 -10.27 9.86 -5.96
CA VAL A 69 -9.48 9.63 -4.74
C VAL A 69 -10.24 10.17 -3.54
N THR A 70 -11.33 9.51 -3.16
CA THR A 70 -12.00 9.79 -1.89
C THR A 70 -11.47 8.88 -0.79
N ILE A 71 -11.50 9.36 0.47
CA ILE A 71 -11.05 8.60 1.65
C ILE A 71 -11.73 7.22 1.67
N GLN A 72 -13.04 7.20 1.45
CA GLN A 72 -13.81 5.96 1.47
C GLN A 72 -13.38 4.99 0.37
N LYS A 73 -13.23 5.45 -0.89
CA LYS A 73 -12.81 4.59 -2.01
C LYS A 73 -11.43 4.01 -1.77
N VAL A 74 -10.46 4.85 -1.39
CA VAL A 74 -9.08 4.42 -1.12
C VAL A 74 -9.01 3.40 0.01
N CYS A 75 -9.65 3.69 1.16
CA CYS A 75 -9.66 2.76 2.29
C CYS A 75 -10.36 1.44 1.95
N THR A 76 -11.45 1.48 1.19
CA THR A 76 -12.18 0.28 0.77
C THR A 76 -11.35 -0.56 -0.20
N ALA A 77 -10.70 0.06 -1.18
CA ALA A 77 -9.81 -0.61 -2.12
C ALA A 77 -8.63 -1.26 -1.37
N MET A 78 -7.97 -0.52 -0.48
CA MET A 78 -6.88 -1.08 0.33
C MET A 78 -7.33 -2.30 1.13
N ARG A 79 -8.47 -2.23 1.83
CA ARG A 79 -8.98 -3.37 2.60
C ARG A 79 -9.28 -4.58 1.70
N ASN A 80 -10.01 -4.36 0.61
CA ASN A 80 -10.46 -5.44 -0.27
C ASN A 80 -9.30 -6.09 -1.03
N THR A 81 -8.36 -5.27 -1.50
CA THR A 81 -7.22 -5.75 -2.29
C THR A 81 -6.18 -6.42 -1.41
N PHE A 82 -5.84 -5.83 -0.26
CA PHE A 82 -4.84 -6.39 0.65
C PHE A 82 -5.33 -7.59 1.47
N ALA A 83 -6.65 -7.78 1.60
CA ALA A 83 -7.22 -8.97 2.24
C ALA A 83 -7.02 -10.25 1.41
N LYS A 84 -6.79 -10.11 0.09
CA LYS A 84 -6.54 -11.24 -0.82
C LYS A 84 -5.14 -11.83 -0.67
N ALA A 85 -4.21 -11.06 -0.09
CA ALA A 85 -2.82 -11.44 0.00
C ALA A 85 -2.59 -12.57 1.01
N SER A 86 -1.77 -13.53 0.62
CA SER A 86 -1.20 -14.59 1.46
C SER A 86 0.08 -14.11 2.17
N PRO A 87 0.64 -14.86 3.13
CA PRO A 87 1.88 -14.49 3.79
C PRO A 87 3.09 -14.34 2.85
N SER A 88 3.13 -15.07 1.74
CA SER A 88 4.21 -15.00 0.74
C SER A 88 4.08 -13.81 -0.22
N ASP A 89 2.91 -13.15 -0.27
CA ASP A 89 2.64 -12.06 -1.17
C ASP A 89 3.14 -10.72 -0.65
N ALA A 90 3.19 -9.72 -1.54
CA ALA A 90 3.47 -8.34 -1.20
C ALA A 90 2.24 -7.45 -1.33
N ILE A 91 2.09 -6.50 -0.41
CA ILE A 91 1.11 -5.42 -0.54
C ILE A 91 1.80 -4.07 -0.63
N ILE A 92 1.29 -3.20 -1.51
CA ILE A 92 1.88 -1.90 -1.79
C ILE A 92 0.79 -0.83 -1.80
N LEU A 93 1.01 0.25 -1.06
CA LEU A 93 0.34 1.53 -1.30
C LEU A 93 1.32 2.47 -2.00
N TYR A 94 0.94 2.99 -3.16
CA TYR A 94 1.60 4.11 -3.82
C TYR A 94 0.69 5.34 -3.74
N PHE A 95 1.21 6.48 -3.29
CA PHE A 95 0.49 7.73 -3.22
C PHE A 95 1.37 8.87 -3.76
N SER A 96 0.82 9.67 -4.68
CA SER A 96 1.40 10.94 -5.14
C SER A 96 0.36 12.05 -5.03
N GLY A 97 0.68 13.13 -4.30
CA GLY A 97 -0.25 14.22 -4.04
C GLY A 97 0.17 15.11 -2.89
N HIS A 98 -0.76 15.92 -2.40
CA HIS A 98 -0.53 16.75 -1.21
C HIS A 98 -0.47 15.92 0.07
N GLY A 99 0.36 16.37 1.00
CA GLY A 99 0.46 15.85 2.35
C GLY A 99 0.43 16.95 3.40
N VAL A 100 -0.12 16.60 4.57
CA VAL A 100 -0.16 17.45 5.77
C VAL A 100 0.48 16.72 6.94
N PRO A 101 0.82 17.40 8.04
CA PRO A 101 1.28 16.71 9.23
C PRO A 101 0.27 15.66 9.71
N GLY A 102 0.67 14.38 9.64
CA GLY A 102 -0.15 13.24 10.08
C GLY A 102 -1.09 12.63 9.04
N GLY A 103 -1.12 13.13 7.78
CA GLY A 103 -2.05 12.61 6.77
C GLY A 103 -1.69 12.91 5.33
N LEU A 104 -2.35 12.17 4.44
CA LEU A 104 -2.39 12.37 2.99
C LEU A 104 -3.65 13.16 2.64
N VAL A 105 -3.58 14.03 1.65
CA VAL A 105 -4.75 14.82 1.22
C VAL A 105 -5.46 14.07 0.10
N CYS A 106 -6.65 13.56 0.37
CA CYS A 106 -7.58 13.03 -0.62
C CYS A 106 -8.45 14.16 -1.19
N TYR A 107 -9.26 13.84 -2.20
CA TYR A 107 -10.14 14.82 -2.86
C TYR A 107 -11.20 15.40 -1.91
N ASP A 108 -11.66 14.60 -0.94
CA ASP A 108 -12.71 14.89 0.03
C ASP A 108 -12.22 15.14 1.45
N GLY A 109 -10.91 15.18 1.70
CA GLY A 109 -10.35 15.43 3.03
C GLY A 109 -9.02 14.75 3.33
N PHE A 110 -8.73 14.52 4.61
CA PHE A 110 -7.44 13.99 5.06
C PHE A 110 -7.53 12.50 5.41
N LEU A 111 -6.73 11.68 4.74
CA LEU A 111 -6.51 10.29 5.09
C LEU A 111 -5.35 10.20 6.10
N TYR A 112 -5.65 9.97 7.36
CA TYR A 112 -4.64 9.88 8.41
C TYR A 112 -3.67 8.72 8.22
N TYR A 113 -2.39 8.94 8.51
CA TYR A 113 -1.35 7.89 8.47
C TYR A 113 -1.69 6.69 9.36
N SER A 114 -2.32 6.94 10.52
CA SER A 114 -2.77 5.88 11.42
C SER A 114 -3.79 4.94 10.77
N SER A 115 -4.70 5.47 9.96
CA SER A 115 -5.70 4.69 9.22
C SER A 115 -5.04 3.83 8.14
N VAL A 116 -4.12 4.41 7.37
CA VAL A 116 -3.33 3.68 6.36
C VAL A 116 -2.56 2.53 7.01
N LEU A 117 -1.78 2.82 8.06
CA LEU A 117 -0.98 1.82 8.75
C LEU A 117 -1.83 0.73 9.39
N ASN A 118 -3.01 1.07 9.92
CA ASN A 118 -3.94 0.09 10.48
C ASN A 118 -4.44 -0.89 9.41
N ILE A 119 -4.84 -0.39 8.22
CA ILE A 119 -5.27 -1.25 7.11
C ILE A 119 -4.10 -2.15 6.65
N MET A 120 -2.90 -1.59 6.49
CA MET A 120 -1.72 -2.37 6.12
C MET A 120 -1.41 -3.51 7.11
N ARG A 121 -1.58 -3.25 8.42
CA ARG A 121 -1.34 -4.27 9.47
C ARG A 121 -2.34 -5.43 9.40
N GLN A 122 -3.58 -5.19 8.99
CA GLN A 122 -4.63 -6.21 8.90
C GLN A 122 -4.38 -7.25 7.81
N SER A 123 -3.56 -6.95 6.80
CA SER A 123 -3.19 -7.92 5.77
C SER A 123 -2.29 -9.02 6.33
N LYS A 124 -2.45 -10.24 5.81
CA LYS A 124 -1.62 -11.40 6.11
C LYS A 124 -0.24 -11.35 5.44
N ALA A 125 -0.07 -10.51 4.41
CA ALA A 125 1.19 -10.35 3.70
C ALA A 125 2.34 -10.01 4.66
N GLN A 126 3.48 -10.66 4.49
CA GLN A 126 4.69 -10.34 5.27
C GLN A 126 5.42 -9.11 4.69
N GLN A 127 5.37 -8.93 3.38
CA GLN A 127 5.96 -7.78 2.70
C GLN A 127 4.92 -6.68 2.55
N LYS A 128 5.15 -5.55 3.23
CA LYS A 128 4.24 -4.40 3.26
C LYS A 128 5.03 -3.13 2.95
N MET A 129 4.72 -2.49 1.83
CA MET A 129 5.43 -1.30 1.36
C MET A 129 4.48 -0.12 1.20
N ILE A 130 4.98 1.07 1.51
CA ILE A 130 4.27 2.33 1.28
C ILE A 130 5.26 3.28 0.61
N PHE A 131 4.94 3.69 -0.61
CA PHE A 131 5.64 4.71 -1.36
C PHE A 131 4.78 5.97 -1.38
N VAL A 132 5.30 7.06 -0.84
CA VAL A 132 4.58 8.34 -0.75
C VAL A 132 5.46 9.45 -1.29
N ASP A 133 4.98 10.07 -2.35
CA ASP A 133 5.48 11.33 -2.88
C ASP A 133 4.51 12.46 -2.46
N ALA A 134 4.74 13.01 -1.27
CA ALA A 134 3.95 14.06 -0.68
C ALA A 134 4.75 14.78 0.41
N CYS A 135 4.38 16.03 0.70
CA CYS A 135 4.92 16.73 1.86
C CYS A 135 4.67 15.93 3.14
N PHE A 136 5.59 16.02 4.10
CA PHE A 136 5.52 15.34 5.40
C PHE A 136 5.49 13.80 5.36
N ALA A 137 5.69 13.15 4.22
CA ALA A 137 5.69 11.68 4.09
C ALA A 137 6.67 10.99 5.06
N GLY A 138 7.84 11.58 5.29
CA GLY A 138 8.85 11.06 6.23
C GLY A 138 8.38 10.98 7.70
N LYS A 139 7.26 11.59 8.05
CA LYS A 139 6.62 11.47 9.38
C LYS A 139 5.70 10.27 9.51
N MET A 140 5.39 9.55 8.42
CA MET A 140 4.65 8.30 8.45
C MET A 140 5.56 7.19 9.01
N ARG A 141 5.50 6.93 10.29
CA ARG A 141 6.31 5.92 10.97
C ARG A 141 5.45 4.78 11.47
N ASN A 142 5.98 3.57 11.37
CA ASN A 142 5.37 2.43 12.03
C ASN A 142 5.54 2.56 13.55
N THR A 143 4.46 2.93 14.26
CA THR A 143 4.45 3.18 15.70
C THR A 143 4.61 1.92 16.58
N ASN A 144 5.02 0.78 16.03
CA ASN A 144 5.31 -0.43 16.78
C ASN A 144 6.65 -0.39 17.56
N LYS A 145 7.43 0.69 17.46
CA LYS A 145 8.48 0.96 18.44
C LYS A 145 7.85 1.76 19.59
N ARG A 146 7.77 1.12 20.77
CA ARG A 146 7.44 1.70 22.08
C ARG A 146 7.89 3.15 22.17
N ASN A 147 6.99 3.99 22.68
CA ASN A 147 7.26 5.33 23.17
C ASN A 147 8.67 5.49 23.71
N THR A 148 9.50 6.20 22.99
CA THR A 148 10.60 6.93 23.55
C THR A 148 10.36 8.40 23.22
N ASN A 149 9.84 9.10 24.20
CA ASN A 149 9.89 10.55 24.44
C ASN A 149 9.96 11.45 23.21
N TYR A 150 8.80 11.85 22.70
CA TYR A 150 8.70 13.12 22.02
C TYR A 150 8.60 14.20 23.10
N SER A 151 9.73 14.84 23.42
CA SER A 151 9.71 16.13 24.08
C SER A 151 8.93 17.10 23.21
N LYS A 152 8.02 17.84 23.85
CA LYS A 152 7.33 18.99 23.28
C LYS A 152 8.34 20.13 23.10
N GLU A 153 9.13 20.10 22.03
CA GLU A 153 9.93 21.26 21.63
C GLU A 153 9.95 21.34 20.11
N ASN A 154 9.49 22.49 19.68
CA ASN A 154 9.39 23.06 18.34
C ASN A 154 7.98 23.04 17.75
N VAL A 155 7.17 23.94 18.29
CA VAL A 155 6.16 24.71 17.59
C VAL A 155 6.83 25.95 17.01
#